data_a6dfc56f095b7698e7ad94304e4d2bc0
#
_entry.id   a6dfc56f095b7698e7ad94304e4d2bc0
#
_cell.length_a   1.000
_cell.length_b   1.000
_cell.length_c   1.000
_cell.angle_alpha   90.00
_cell.angle_beta   90.00
_cell.angle_gamma   90.00
#
_symmetry.space_group_name_H-M   'P 1'
#
loop_
_entity.id
_entity.type
_entity.pdbx_description
1 polymer ?
#
loop_
_entity_poly.entity_id
_entity_poly.type
_entity_poly.pdbx_seq_one_letter_code
_entity_poly.pdbx_strand_id
1 'polypeptide(L)'
;AYPLETMLAEKLHTVFVRGFLNSRSKDYYDLHIVYQLKRQHIDPKALLDACRHTFQNRQTIWSSTGIRQTLTTLAQDDAFLKRWHAYQRKNPYVGETSFQDTIQSALALLDMIDVMDSRDSNDTK
;
A
#
# COMPACT_ATOMS: atom_id res chain seq x y z
N ALA A 1 20.18 -3.60 2.67
CA ALA A 1 19.37 -4.10 1.98
C ALA A 1 18.08 -4.61 2.61
N TYR A 2 17.04 -4.05 2.25
CA TYR A 2 15.72 -4.43 2.66
C TYR A 2 14.80 -3.93 1.61
N PRO A 3 15.07 -4.32 0.42
CA PRO A 3 14.40 -3.72 -0.69
C PRO A 3 12.90 -3.95 -0.67
N LEU A 4 12.45 -5.10 -0.14
CA LEU A 4 11.03 -5.43 -0.19
C LEU A 4 10.21 -4.52 0.71
N GLU A 5 10.55 -4.48 2.01
CA GLU A 5 9.79 -3.66 2.97
C GLU A 5 9.94 -2.17 2.71
N THR A 6 11.13 -1.74 2.33
CA THR A 6 11.37 -0.34 2.00
C THR A 6 10.60 0.07 0.76
N MET A 7 10.60 -0.77 -0.27
CA MET A 7 9.84 -0.51 -1.49
C MET A 7 8.35 -0.39 -1.20
N LEU A 8 7.81 -1.30 -0.38
CA LEU A 8 6.41 -1.25 0.00
C LEU A 8 6.08 0.02 0.79
N ALA A 9 6.96 0.41 1.71
CA ALA A 9 6.77 1.63 2.49
C ALA A 9 6.74 2.87 1.60
N GLU A 10 7.63 2.94 0.61
CA GLU A 10 7.65 4.06 -0.33
C GLU A 10 6.36 4.11 -1.15
N LYS A 11 5.87 2.97 -1.58
CA LYS A 11 4.63 2.95 -2.37
C LYS A 11 3.41 3.31 -1.52
N LEU A 12 3.35 2.83 -0.28
CA LEU A 12 2.27 3.23 0.63
C LEU A 12 2.30 4.72 0.91
N HIS A 13 3.49 5.30 1.06
CA HIS A 13 3.64 6.74 1.24
C HIS A 13 3.13 7.50 0.02
N THR A 14 3.53 7.06 -1.18
CA THR A 14 3.11 7.70 -2.42
C THR A 14 1.59 7.66 -2.59
N VAL A 15 1.00 6.51 -2.34
CA VAL A 15 -0.46 6.35 -2.42
C VAL A 15 -1.16 7.28 -1.44
N PHE A 16 -0.65 7.37 -0.21
CA PHE A 16 -1.27 8.21 0.81
C PHE A 16 -1.15 9.70 0.48
N VAL A 17 0.07 10.15 0.16
CA VAL A 17 0.33 11.58 -0.02
C VAL A 17 -0.28 12.11 -1.30
N ARG A 18 -0.19 11.35 -2.38
CA ARG A 18 -0.73 11.79 -3.66
C ARG A 18 -2.22 11.50 -3.81
N GLY A 19 -2.69 10.42 -3.19
CA GLY A 19 -4.11 10.09 -3.19
C GLY A 19 -4.76 10.30 -4.54
N PHE A 20 -5.77 11.17 -4.58
CA PHE A 20 -6.52 11.45 -5.81
C PHE A 20 -5.69 12.07 -6.93
N LEU A 21 -4.54 12.65 -6.60
CA LEU A 21 -3.65 13.24 -7.61
C LEU A 21 -2.72 12.22 -8.27
N ASN A 22 -2.66 11.00 -7.72
CA ASN A 22 -1.81 9.96 -8.28
C ASN A 22 -2.54 9.24 -9.41
N SER A 23 -2.05 9.43 -10.64
CA SER A 23 -2.61 8.77 -11.81
C SER A 23 -1.92 7.45 -12.14
N ARG A 24 -0.99 6.98 -11.30
CA ARG A 24 -0.15 5.81 -11.62
C ARG A 24 -0.78 4.53 -11.09
N SER A 25 -1.60 3.92 -11.91
CA SER A 25 -2.20 2.62 -11.60
C SER A 25 -1.15 1.56 -11.29
N LYS A 26 0.04 1.69 -11.86
CA LYS A 26 1.14 0.75 -11.63
C LYS A 26 1.51 0.63 -10.16
N ASP A 27 1.45 1.72 -9.38
CA ASP A 27 1.80 1.65 -7.95
C ASP A 27 0.84 0.73 -7.20
N TYR A 28 -0.43 0.77 -7.54
CA TYR A 28 -1.43 -0.11 -6.93
C TYR A 28 -1.23 -1.55 -7.36
N TYR A 29 -0.93 -1.76 -8.64
CA TYR A 29 -0.65 -3.10 -9.15
C TYR A 29 0.59 -3.69 -8.47
N ASP A 30 1.64 -2.89 -8.30
CA ASP A 30 2.87 -3.36 -7.66
C ASP A 30 2.63 -3.78 -6.21
N LEU A 31 1.84 -3.01 -5.44
CA LEU A 31 1.47 -3.41 -4.08
C LEU A 31 0.73 -4.74 -4.09
N HIS A 32 -0.19 -4.90 -5.02
CA HIS A 32 -0.98 -6.12 -5.15
C HIS A 32 -0.10 -7.33 -5.44
N ILE A 33 0.77 -7.21 -6.45
CA ILE A 33 1.61 -8.33 -6.89
C ILE A 33 2.60 -8.73 -5.80
N VAL A 34 3.22 -7.77 -5.15
CA VAL A 34 4.17 -8.10 -4.09
C VAL A 34 3.45 -8.81 -2.94
N TYR A 35 2.27 -8.33 -2.55
CA TYR A 35 1.52 -9.00 -1.50
C TYR A 35 1.13 -10.41 -1.91
N GLN A 36 0.60 -10.59 -3.13
CA GLN A 36 0.13 -11.89 -3.60
C GLN A 36 1.26 -12.92 -3.73
N LEU A 37 2.41 -12.48 -4.22
CA LEU A 37 3.50 -13.41 -4.53
C LEU A 37 4.53 -13.53 -3.42
N LYS A 38 4.67 -12.51 -2.57
CA LYS A 38 5.79 -12.46 -1.62
C LYS A 38 5.38 -12.21 -0.18
N ARG A 39 4.10 -12.29 0.15
CA ARG A 39 3.66 -12.00 1.52
C ARG A 39 4.38 -12.86 2.58
N GLN A 40 4.75 -14.10 2.23
CA GLN A 40 5.46 -14.99 3.15
C GLN A 40 6.89 -14.53 3.43
N HIS A 41 7.43 -13.66 2.58
CA HIS A 41 8.77 -13.12 2.72
C HIS A 41 8.77 -11.72 3.33
N ILE A 42 7.60 -11.14 3.59
CA ILE A 42 7.48 -9.83 4.21
C ILE A 42 7.58 -10.01 5.71
N ASP A 43 8.57 -9.35 6.32
CA ASP A 43 8.69 -9.30 7.77
C ASP A 43 7.81 -8.15 8.28
N PRO A 44 6.72 -8.42 9.02
CA PRO A 44 5.82 -7.36 9.46
C PRO A 44 6.50 -6.30 10.33
N LYS A 45 7.45 -6.68 11.18
CA LYS A 45 8.16 -5.72 12.00
C LYS A 45 9.04 -4.81 11.15
N ALA A 46 9.76 -5.40 10.19
CA ALA A 46 10.57 -4.63 9.26
C ALA A 46 9.71 -3.70 8.41
N LEU A 47 8.50 -4.15 8.03
CA LEU A 47 7.58 -3.32 7.25
C LEU A 47 7.11 -2.12 8.08
N LEU A 48 6.73 -2.34 9.34
CA LEU A 48 6.33 -1.26 10.25
C LEU A 48 7.47 -0.25 10.40
N ASP A 49 8.68 -0.74 10.66
CA ASP A 49 9.86 0.14 10.84
C ASP A 49 10.15 0.92 9.56
N ALA A 50 10.06 0.27 8.41
CA ALA A 50 10.28 0.93 7.12
C ALA A 50 9.24 2.03 6.88
N CYS A 51 7.98 1.77 7.22
CA CYS A 51 6.92 2.76 7.07
C CYS A 51 7.16 3.97 7.97
N ARG A 52 7.47 3.73 9.23
CA ARG A 52 7.76 4.82 10.18
C ARG A 52 8.95 5.65 9.70
N HIS A 53 10.00 4.99 9.24
CA HIS A 53 11.21 5.65 8.76
C HIS A 53 10.95 6.46 7.49
N THR A 54 10.27 5.86 6.51
CA THR A 54 9.95 6.52 5.25
C THR A 54 9.08 7.75 5.48
N PHE A 55 8.04 7.62 6.31
CA PHE A 55 7.14 8.73 6.58
C PHE A 55 7.86 9.86 7.32
N GLN A 56 8.71 9.50 8.29
CA GLN A 56 9.51 10.51 9.01
C GLN A 56 10.45 11.25 8.06
N ASN A 57 11.15 10.53 7.19
CA ASN A 57 12.08 11.14 6.23
C ASN A 57 11.36 12.07 5.25
N ARG A 58 10.11 11.76 4.93
CA ARG A 58 9.30 12.57 4.03
C ARG A 58 8.47 13.61 4.77
N GLN A 59 8.73 13.79 6.07
CA GLN A 59 8.03 14.78 6.89
C GLN A 59 6.51 14.60 6.87
N THR A 60 6.08 13.35 6.83
CA THR A 60 4.67 12.95 6.80
C THR A 60 4.37 12.20 8.09
N ILE A 61 3.23 12.52 8.72
CA ILE A 61 2.82 11.81 9.92
C ILE A 61 2.35 10.40 9.54
N TRP A 62 2.93 9.38 10.18
CA TRP A 62 2.49 8.01 9.97
C TRP A 62 1.09 7.82 10.54
N SER A 63 0.17 7.35 9.70
CA SER A 63 -1.20 7.09 10.12
C SER A 63 -1.78 5.94 9.29
N SER A 64 -1.86 4.76 9.89
CA SER A 64 -2.51 3.62 9.23
C SER A 64 -3.97 3.94 8.94
N THR A 65 -4.67 4.56 9.89
CA THR A 65 -6.06 4.95 9.71
C THR A 65 -6.23 5.89 8.52
N GLY A 66 -5.34 6.87 8.39
CA GLY A 66 -5.38 7.81 7.26
C GLY A 66 -5.19 7.12 5.93
N ILE A 67 -4.26 6.17 5.85
CA ILE A 67 -4.04 5.41 4.63
C ILE A 67 -5.26 4.56 4.30
N ARG A 68 -5.85 3.90 5.31
CA ARG A 68 -7.06 3.10 5.10
C ARG A 68 -8.20 3.92 4.53
N GLN A 69 -8.42 5.11 5.08
CA GLN A 69 -9.48 6.00 4.61
C GLN A 69 -9.25 6.40 3.16
N THR A 70 -8.01 6.75 2.82
CA THR A 70 -7.66 7.11 1.45
C THR A 70 -7.92 5.94 0.50
N LEU A 71 -7.44 4.74 0.84
CA LEU A 71 -7.62 3.57 -0.02
C LEU A 71 -9.09 3.23 -0.21
N THR A 72 -9.87 3.26 0.86
CA THR A 72 -11.29 2.94 0.80
C THR A 72 -12.04 3.93 -0.08
N THR A 73 -11.70 5.20 0.01
CA THR A 73 -12.32 6.24 -0.79
C THR A 73 -11.95 6.07 -2.27
N LEU A 74 -10.65 5.81 -2.55
CA LEU A 74 -10.19 5.61 -3.93
C LEU A 74 -10.85 4.40 -4.59
N ALA A 75 -11.12 3.36 -3.82
CA ALA A 75 -11.72 2.14 -4.35
C ALA A 75 -13.10 2.40 -4.98
N GLN A 76 -13.75 3.49 -4.60
CA GLN A 76 -15.08 3.84 -5.08
C GLN A 76 -15.07 5.04 -6.03
N ASP A 77 -13.89 5.54 -6.36
CA ASP A 77 -13.77 6.73 -7.22
C ASP A 77 -13.82 6.34 -8.70
N ASP A 78 -14.79 6.91 -9.41
CA ASP A 78 -15.01 6.57 -10.82
C ASP A 78 -13.81 6.92 -11.70
N ALA A 79 -13.12 8.01 -11.42
CA ALA A 79 -11.98 8.42 -12.23
C ALA A 79 -10.83 7.41 -12.07
N PHE A 80 -10.61 6.90 -10.85
CA PHE A 80 -9.60 5.88 -10.62
C PHE A 80 -9.98 4.56 -11.30
N LEU A 81 -11.23 4.19 -11.24
CA LEU A 81 -11.71 2.98 -11.92
C LEU A 81 -11.51 3.07 -13.42
N LYS A 82 -11.80 4.23 -14.02
CA LYS A 82 -11.59 4.44 -15.46
C LYS A 82 -10.10 4.36 -15.81
N ARG A 83 -9.24 4.95 -15.00
CA ARG A 83 -7.78 4.88 -15.21
C ARG A 83 -7.29 3.45 -15.09
N TRP A 84 -7.82 2.71 -14.13
CA TRP A 84 -7.46 1.30 -13.96
C TRP A 84 -7.82 0.49 -15.21
N HIS A 85 -9.02 0.68 -15.72
CA HIS A 85 -9.45 -0.02 -16.95
C HIS A 85 -8.55 0.32 -18.13
N ALA A 86 -8.15 1.59 -18.27
CA ALA A 86 -7.24 2.00 -19.33
C ALA A 86 -5.87 1.35 -19.15
N TYR A 87 -5.36 1.31 -17.92
CA TYR A 87 -4.10 0.66 -17.61
C TYR A 87 -4.16 -0.84 -17.94
N GLN A 88 -5.27 -1.47 -17.55
CA GLN A 88 -5.49 -2.90 -17.78
C GLN A 88 -5.50 -3.23 -19.27
N ARG A 89 -6.14 -2.40 -20.07
CA ARG A 89 -6.18 -2.61 -21.52
C ARG A 89 -4.80 -2.49 -22.17
N LYS A 90 -3.96 -1.59 -21.65
CA LYS A 90 -2.62 -1.36 -22.19
C LYS A 90 -1.59 -2.37 -21.70
N ASN A 91 -1.89 -3.08 -20.64
CA ASN A 91 -0.90 -3.94 -19.98
C ASN A 91 -1.50 -5.33 -19.75
N PRO A 92 -1.38 -6.23 -20.74
CA PRO A 92 -1.98 -7.57 -20.65
C PRO A 92 -1.57 -8.37 -19.42
N TYR A 93 -0.39 -8.08 -18.85
CA TYR A 93 0.06 -8.82 -17.67
C TYR A 93 -0.86 -8.59 -16.46
N VAL A 94 -1.67 -7.55 -16.46
CA VAL A 94 -2.61 -7.27 -15.37
C VAL A 94 -3.73 -8.32 -15.34
N GLY A 95 -4.08 -8.87 -16.50
CA GLY A 95 -5.11 -9.89 -16.59
C GLY A 95 -6.47 -9.37 -16.10
N GLU A 96 -7.13 -10.15 -15.28
CA GLU A 96 -8.45 -9.82 -14.75
C GLU A 96 -8.40 -9.17 -13.36
N THR A 97 -7.22 -8.79 -12.89
CA THR A 97 -7.07 -8.11 -11.60
C THR A 97 -7.88 -6.81 -11.60
N SER A 98 -8.80 -6.68 -10.65
CA SER A 98 -9.59 -5.45 -10.51
C SER A 98 -8.84 -4.42 -9.66
N PHE A 99 -9.29 -3.17 -9.74
CA PHE A 99 -8.75 -2.14 -8.86
C PHE A 99 -9.04 -2.47 -7.40
N GLN A 100 -10.22 -3.01 -7.11
CA GLN A 100 -10.59 -3.45 -5.77
C GLN A 100 -9.65 -4.53 -5.26
N ASP A 101 -9.19 -5.44 -6.12
CA ASP A 101 -8.21 -6.46 -5.72
C ASP A 101 -6.93 -5.81 -5.20
N THR A 102 -6.47 -4.75 -5.87
CA THR A 102 -5.26 -4.05 -5.44
C THR A 102 -5.47 -3.33 -4.11
N ILE A 103 -6.64 -2.74 -3.92
CA ILE A 103 -6.97 -2.08 -2.65
C ILE A 103 -7.00 -3.10 -1.52
N GLN A 104 -7.59 -4.28 -1.75
CA GLN A 104 -7.63 -5.32 -0.72
C GLN A 104 -6.23 -5.78 -0.32
N SER A 105 -5.32 -5.90 -1.28
CA SER A 105 -3.92 -6.27 -0.98
C SER A 105 -3.24 -5.17 -0.16
N ALA A 106 -3.46 -3.91 -0.51
CA ALA A 106 -2.90 -2.80 0.26
C ALA A 106 -3.45 -2.78 1.69
N LEU A 107 -4.75 -3.02 1.85
CA LEU A 107 -5.36 -3.09 3.18
C LEU A 107 -4.80 -4.28 3.99
N ALA A 108 -4.53 -5.40 3.33
CA ALA A 108 -3.93 -6.55 3.99
C ALA A 108 -2.52 -6.25 4.49
N LEU A 109 -1.75 -5.47 3.74
CA LEU A 109 -0.43 -5.00 4.20
C LEU A 109 -0.58 -4.14 5.44
N LEU A 110 -1.57 -3.25 5.47
CA LEU A 110 -1.82 -2.43 6.65
C LEU A 110 -2.25 -3.27 7.84
N ASP A 111 -3.00 -4.35 7.63
CA ASP A 111 -3.36 -5.27 8.71
C ASP A 111 -2.12 -5.89 9.34
N MET A 112 -1.14 -6.30 8.53
CA MET A 112 0.12 -6.82 9.03
C MET A 112 0.85 -5.79 9.89
N ILE A 113 0.88 -4.54 9.42
CA ILE A 113 1.54 -3.45 10.13
C ILE A 113 0.81 -3.16 11.44
N ASP A 114 -0.52 -3.12 11.41
CA ASP A 114 -1.31 -2.79 12.60
C ASP A 114 -1.14 -3.82 13.71
N VAL A 115 -1.04 -5.10 13.36
CA VAL A 115 -0.80 -6.15 14.36
C VAL A 115 0.54 -5.90 15.07
N MET A 116 1.58 -5.55 14.32
CA MET A 116 2.90 -5.29 14.90
C MET A 116 2.91 -4.00 15.70
N ASP A 117 2.20 -2.96 15.23
CA ASP A 117 2.10 -1.69 15.95
C ASP A 117 1.42 -1.87 17.31
N SER A 118 0.37 -2.66 17.36
CA SER A 118 -0.32 -3.00 18.61
C SER A 118 0.62 -3.74 19.56
N ARG A 119 1.42 -4.68 19.05
CA ARG A 119 2.38 -5.42 19.87
C ARG A 119 3.45 -4.50 20.44
N ASP A 120 3.98 -3.59 19.61
CA ASP A 120 4.98 -2.61 20.06
C ASP A 120 4.42 -1.74 21.17
N SER A 121 3.17 -1.27 21.02
CA SER A 121 2.52 -0.45 22.05
C SER A 121 2.36 -1.20 23.35
N ASN A 122 2.04 -2.49 23.29
CA ASN A 122 1.90 -3.33 24.49
C ASN A 122 3.25 -3.60 25.14
N ASP A 123 4.29 -3.80 24.33
CA ASP A 123 5.62 -4.11 24.84
C ASP A 123 6.28 -2.92 25.54
N THR A 124 5.83 -1.69 25.22
CA THR A 124 6.40 -0.49 25.84
C THR A 124 5.73 -0.11 27.17
N LYS A 125 4.73 -0.87 27.56
CA LYS A 125 4.10 -0.68 28.86
C LYS A 125 4.83 -1.47 29.94
#